data_1a1f73fe959a25a533bb410a6abdd788
#
_entry.id   1a1f73fe959a25a533bb410a6abdd788
#
_cell.length_a   1.000
_cell.length_b   1.000
_cell.length_c   1.000
_cell.angle_alpha   90.00
_cell.angle_beta   90.00
_cell.angle_gamma   90.00
#
_symmetry.space_group_name_H-M   'P 1'
#
loop_
_entity.id
_entity.type
_entity.pdbx_description
1 polymer ?
#
loop_
_entity_poly.entity_id
_entity_poly.type
_entity_poly.pdbx_seq_one_letter_code
_entity_poly.pdbx_strand_id
1 'polypeptide(L)'
;MNPILALTALAVVAGAVVAVSSRDPRATILGLAMVLIGSAVVAEPVPTPLGLATRFVGAILAADLLWIVTRERPRSGVTGAVTEGSRIGWPAEMLVGIGALVVGYAAHGLGAPALGPALASAAGFAVAAVALTATMTGRDVVRVGLGCLLLVDAGLLVRTALGGTPGDFEQLISSATLVVLAGTLAALAASARADGSGGFAFSLDRARRHREPDAHPLDAR
;
A
#
# COMPACT_ATOMS: atom_id res chain seq x y z
N MET A 1 8.04 12.22 -24.89
CA MET A 1 7.85 11.72 -23.53
C MET A 1 8.42 12.74 -22.54
N ASN A 2 7.65 13.24 -21.58
CA ASN A 2 8.15 14.20 -20.61
C ASN A 2 9.05 13.46 -19.59
N PRO A 3 10.37 13.76 -19.48
CA PRO A 3 11.27 13.05 -18.59
C PRO A 3 10.89 13.18 -17.11
N ILE A 4 10.27 14.29 -16.73
CA ILE A 4 9.80 14.52 -15.34
C ILE A 4 8.71 13.51 -14.97
N LEU A 5 7.77 13.26 -15.86
CA LEU A 5 6.68 12.30 -15.61
C LEU A 5 7.18 10.86 -15.57
N ALA A 6 8.17 10.52 -16.42
CA ALA A 6 8.81 9.21 -16.35
C ALA A 6 9.56 9.00 -15.02
N LEU A 7 10.27 10.01 -14.55
CA LEU A 7 10.92 9.98 -13.23
C LEU A 7 9.88 9.85 -12.10
N THR A 8 8.76 10.57 -12.19
CA THR A 8 7.70 10.48 -11.19
C THR A 8 7.07 9.09 -11.18
N ALA A 9 6.81 8.49 -12.35
CA ALA A 9 6.29 7.12 -12.43
C ALA A 9 7.27 6.11 -11.81
N LEU A 10 8.56 6.23 -12.09
CA LEU A 10 9.59 5.39 -11.45
C LEU A 10 9.65 5.61 -9.94
N ALA A 11 9.52 6.85 -9.48
CA ALA A 11 9.47 7.18 -8.05
C ALA A 11 8.25 6.55 -7.37
N VAL A 12 7.08 6.55 -8.03
CA VAL A 12 5.87 5.87 -7.54
C VAL A 12 6.11 4.37 -7.38
N VAL A 13 6.73 3.71 -8.37
CA VAL A 13 7.05 2.28 -8.29
C VAL A 13 8.05 2.00 -7.17
N ALA A 14 9.12 2.79 -7.08
CA ALA A 14 10.10 2.67 -6.01
C ALA A 14 9.46 2.89 -4.62
N GLY A 15 8.58 3.88 -4.50
CA GLY A 15 7.80 4.12 -3.29
C GLY A 15 6.93 2.93 -2.90
N ALA A 16 6.25 2.29 -3.87
CA ALA A 16 5.44 1.10 -3.62
C ALA A 16 6.29 -0.08 -3.12
N VAL A 17 7.45 -0.32 -3.75
CA VAL A 17 8.38 -1.36 -3.31
C VAL A 17 8.90 -1.06 -1.91
N VAL A 18 9.33 0.18 -1.62
CA VAL A 18 9.78 0.57 -0.28
C VAL A 18 8.67 0.40 0.75
N ALA A 19 7.43 0.81 0.42
CA ALA A 19 6.29 0.68 1.31
C ALA A 19 6.02 -0.79 1.68
N VAL A 20 6.16 -1.71 0.74
CA VAL A 20 5.87 -3.14 0.92
C VAL A 20 7.05 -3.91 1.51
N SER A 21 8.28 -3.65 1.05
CA SER A 21 9.46 -4.43 1.42
C SER A 21 10.13 -3.96 2.72
N SER A 22 9.90 -2.73 3.15
CA SER A 22 10.57 -2.16 4.32
C SER A 22 10.11 -2.83 5.62
N ARG A 23 11.08 -3.02 6.53
CA ARG A 23 10.84 -3.43 7.92
C ARG A 23 10.69 -2.23 8.85
N ASP A 24 11.16 -1.07 8.42
CA ASP A 24 11.04 0.15 9.19
C ASP A 24 9.69 0.81 8.89
N PRO A 25 8.81 1.01 9.90
CA PRO A 25 7.52 1.65 9.73
C PRO A 25 7.64 3.07 9.16
N ARG A 26 8.74 3.77 9.41
CA ARG A 26 8.98 5.10 8.84
C ARG A 26 9.19 5.04 7.33
N ALA A 27 10.03 4.11 6.87
CA ALA A 27 10.27 3.93 5.45
C ALA A 27 9.01 3.44 4.73
N THR A 28 8.22 2.57 5.36
CA THR A 28 6.91 2.11 4.86
C THR A 28 5.96 3.28 4.60
N ILE A 29 5.82 4.19 5.57
CA ILE A 29 4.91 5.34 5.45
C ILE A 29 5.43 6.36 4.45
N LEU A 30 6.75 6.61 4.44
CA LEU A 30 7.37 7.48 3.42
C LEU A 30 7.17 6.91 2.02
N GLY A 31 7.34 5.60 1.84
CA GLY A 31 7.06 4.92 0.58
C GLY A 31 5.60 5.07 0.15
N LEU A 32 4.66 4.87 1.07
CA LEU A 32 3.24 5.08 0.82
C LEU A 32 2.92 6.53 0.45
N ALA A 33 3.42 7.50 1.21
CA ALA A 33 3.23 8.92 0.91
C ALA A 33 3.79 9.28 -0.48
N MET A 34 4.95 8.73 -0.84
CA MET A 34 5.55 8.93 -2.14
C MET A 34 4.67 8.36 -3.28
N VAL A 35 4.02 7.21 -3.06
CA VAL A 35 3.06 6.65 -4.02
C VAL A 35 1.84 7.56 -4.15
N LEU A 36 1.17 7.88 -3.04
CA LEU A 36 -0.08 8.65 -3.05
C LEU A 36 0.09 10.07 -3.62
N ILE A 37 1.22 10.72 -3.31
CA ILE A 37 1.54 12.04 -3.84
C ILE A 37 1.99 11.95 -5.31
N GLY A 38 2.87 11.00 -5.62
CA GLY A 38 3.40 10.82 -6.96
C GLY A 38 2.33 10.41 -7.97
N SER A 39 1.37 9.56 -7.58
CA SER A 39 0.26 9.14 -8.41
C SER A 39 -0.61 10.32 -8.87
N ALA A 40 -0.76 11.36 -8.02
CA ALA A 40 -1.48 12.57 -8.39
C ALA A 40 -0.79 13.35 -9.51
N VAL A 41 0.55 13.29 -9.57
CA VAL A 41 1.36 14.02 -10.56
C VAL A 41 1.51 13.26 -11.88
N VAL A 42 1.46 11.92 -11.85
CA VAL A 42 1.57 11.07 -13.06
C VAL A 42 0.35 11.21 -13.97
N ALA A 43 -0.79 11.67 -13.44
CA ALA A 43 -1.99 11.92 -14.23
C ALA A 43 -1.82 13.15 -15.11
N GLU A 44 -1.73 12.96 -16.45
CA GLU A 44 -1.78 14.03 -17.45
C GLU A 44 -3.10 13.98 -18.24
N PRO A 45 -3.77 15.11 -18.50
CA PRO A 45 -3.49 16.48 -18.06
C PRO A 45 -3.64 16.62 -16.53
N VAL A 46 -2.87 17.56 -15.96
CA VAL A 46 -2.89 17.80 -14.51
C VAL A 46 -4.33 18.04 -14.04
N PRO A 47 -4.76 17.37 -12.96
CA PRO A 47 -6.09 17.57 -12.39
C PRO A 47 -6.35 19.05 -12.09
N THR A 48 -7.64 19.41 -11.97
CA THR A 48 -7.99 20.76 -11.50
C THR A 48 -7.29 21.08 -10.18
N PRO A 49 -6.98 22.35 -9.89
CA PRO A 49 -6.33 22.70 -8.62
C PRO A 49 -7.07 22.17 -7.39
N LEU A 50 -8.42 22.12 -7.45
CA LEU A 50 -9.24 21.58 -6.38
C LEU A 50 -9.07 20.06 -6.25
N GLY A 51 -9.12 19.35 -7.37
CA GLY A 51 -8.92 17.90 -7.41
C GLY A 51 -7.50 17.49 -6.95
N LEU A 52 -6.48 18.25 -7.33
CA LEU A 52 -5.12 18.05 -6.86
C LEU A 52 -5.01 18.28 -5.35
N ALA A 53 -5.58 19.36 -4.84
CA ALA A 53 -5.59 19.67 -3.42
C ALA A 53 -6.27 18.56 -2.59
N THR A 54 -7.44 18.07 -3.06
CA THR A 54 -8.14 16.96 -2.36
C THR A 54 -7.32 15.68 -2.33
N ARG A 55 -6.58 15.35 -3.39
CA ARG A 55 -5.68 14.18 -3.41
C ARG A 55 -4.50 14.36 -2.47
N PHE A 56 -3.85 15.52 -2.44
CA PHE A 56 -2.75 15.79 -1.52
C PHE A 56 -3.20 15.75 -0.06
N VAL A 57 -4.31 16.39 0.27
CA VAL A 57 -4.88 16.35 1.62
C VAL A 57 -5.23 14.93 2.02
N GLY A 58 -5.89 14.17 1.13
CA GLY A 58 -6.21 12.76 1.39
C GLY A 58 -4.97 11.90 1.60
N ALA A 59 -3.92 12.07 0.79
CA ALA A 59 -2.64 11.38 0.93
C ALA A 59 -1.94 11.69 2.26
N ILE A 60 -1.90 12.97 2.65
CA ILE A 60 -1.29 13.39 3.90
C ILE A 60 -2.07 12.83 5.09
N LEU A 61 -3.40 12.94 5.08
CA LEU A 61 -4.25 12.40 6.16
C LEU A 61 -4.11 10.87 6.28
N ALA A 62 -4.09 10.14 5.17
CA ALA A 62 -3.91 8.70 5.18
C ALA A 62 -2.53 8.31 5.74
N ALA A 63 -1.47 9.00 5.33
CA ALA A 63 -0.12 8.78 5.84
C ALA A 63 0.00 9.12 7.33
N ASP A 64 -0.62 10.23 7.78
CA ASP A 64 -0.58 10.68 9.17
C ASP A 64 -1.33 9.72 10.10
N LEU A 65 -2.52 9.25 9.71
CA LEU A 65 -3.28 8.24 10.45
C LEU A 65 -2.45 6.97 10.69
N LEU A 66 -1.77 6.49 9.67
CA LEU A 66 -0.89 5.33 9.80
C LEU A 66 0.37 5.65 10.62
N TRP A 67 0.90 6.87 10.51
CA TRP A 67 2.04 7.32 11.30
C TRP A 67 1.74 7.36 12.80
N ILE A 68 0.59 7.90 13.19
CA ILE A 68 0.18 7.96 14.60
C ILE A 68 0.17 6.56 15.21
N VAL A 69 -0.43 5.60 14.49
CA VAL A 69 -0.54 4.22 14.98
C VAL A 69 0.82 3.52 15.02
N THR A 70 1.69 3.75 14.05
CA THR A 70 3.02 3.11 14.04
C THR A 70 3.99 3.72 15.04
N ARG A 71 3.77 4.98 15.46
CA ARG A 71 4.61 5.69 16.42
C ARG A 71 4.36 5.27 17.88
N GLU A 72 3.18 4.78 18.20
CA GLU A 72 2.87 4.33 19.56
C GLU A 72 3.77 3.14 19.92
N ARG A 73 4.74 3.38 20.83
CA ARG A 73 5.63 2.33 21.35
C ARG A 73 4.81 1.30 22.12
N PRO A 74 5.09 0.00 21.95
CA PRO A 74 4.47 -1.02 22.81
C PRO A 74 4.77 -0.70 24.27
N ARG A 75 3.72 -0.58 25.09
CA ARG A 75 3.87 -0.49 26.54
C ARG A 75 4.50 -1.79 27.03
N SER A 76 5.74 -1.66 27.52
CA SER A 76 6.51 -2.63 28.32
C SER A 76 6.46 -4.12 27.92
N GLY A 77 7.59 -4.63 27.45
CA GLY A 77 7.99 -6.04 27.59
C GLY A 77 7.79 -6.97 26.41
N VAL A 78 6.97 -6.60 25.41
CA VAL A 78 6.91 -7.36 24.17
C VAL A 78 7.93 -6.75 23.20
N THR A 79 8.99 -7.49 22.93
CA THR A 79 9.96 -7.17 21.88
C THR A 79 9.22 -6.76 20.63
N GLY A 80 9.46 -5.49 20.20
CA GLY A 80 8.67 -4.77 19.24
C GLY A 80 8.15 -5.61 18.10
N ALA A 81 6.91 -5.34 17.73
CA ALA A 81 6.34 -5.84 16.48
C ALA A 81 7.22 -5.36 15.33
N VAL A 82 8.22 -6.17 14.99
CA VAL A 82 8.98 -6.03 13.76
C VAL A 82 7.97 -6.36 12.69
N THR A 83 7.58 -5.38 11.88
CA THR A 83 6.90 -5.68 10.63
C THR A 83 7.79 -6.68 9.91
N GLU A 84 7.32 -7.94 9.78
CA GLU A 84 8.07 -8.92 9.00
C GLU A 84 8.19 -8.34 7.59
N GLY A 85 9.40 -7.97 7.18
CA GLY A 85 9.65 -7.49 5.84
C GLY A 85 9.22 -8.53 4.81
N SER A 86 9.19 -8.15 3.55
CA SER A 86 8.80 -9.04 2.47
C SER A 86 9.53 -10.38 2.55
N ARG A 87 8.78 -11.49 2.46
CA ARG A 87 9.34 -12.85 2.35
C ARG A 87 10.07 -13.07 1.04
N ILE A 88 9.63 -12.38 0.00
CA ILE A 88 10.16 -12.52 -1.35
C ILE A 88 11.44 -11.68 -1.50
N GLY A 89 11.54 -10.59 -0.74
CA GLY A 89 12.68 -9.67 -0.77
C GLY A 89 12.49 -8.54 -1.80
N TRP A 90 13.06 -7.39 -1.49
CA TRP A 90 12.96 -6.17 -2.30
C TRP A 90 13.40 -6.34 -3.77
N PRO A 91 14.41 -7.17 -4.14
CA PRO A 91 14.81 -7.29 -5.54
C PRO A 91 13.74 -7.96 -6.41
N ALA A 92 13.06 -8.97 -5.88
CA ALA A 92 12.00 -9.66 -6.61
C ALA A 92 10.75 -8.78 -6.74
N GLU A 93 10.38 -8.02 -5.70
CA GLU A 93 9.29 -7.05 -5.76
C GLU A 93 9.59 -5.93 -6.77
N MET A 94 10.84 -5.49 -6.85
CA MET A 94 11.27 -4.51 -7.85
C MET A 94 11.16 -5.07 -9.28
N LEU A 95 11.59 -6.33 -9.50
CA LEU A 95 11.46 -6.98 -10.79
C LEU A 95 9.99 -7.13 -11.20
N VAL A 96 9.12 -7.53 -10.27
CA VAL A 96 7.67 -7.62 -10.51
C VAL A 96 7.10 -6.24 -10.85
N GLY A 97 7.48 -5.20 -10.10
CA GLY A 97 7.05 -3.83 -10.36
C GLY A 97 7.50 -3.30 -11.72
N ILE A 98 8.77 -3.51 -12.08
CA ILE A 98 9.32 -3.09 -13.38
C ILE A 98 8.67 -3.88 -14.52
N GLY A 99 8.52 -5.20 -14.37
CA GLY A 99 7.85 -6.04 -15.36
C GLY A 99 6.41 -5.60 -15.60
N ALA A 100 5.66 -5.34 -14.53
CA ALA A 100 4.29 -4.85 -14.62
C ALA A 100 4.21 -3.42 -15.20
N LEU A 101 5.20 -2.54 -14.93
CA LEU A 101 5.31 -1.22 -15.53
C LEU A 101 5.44 -1.32 -17.05
N VAL A 102 6.33 -2.19 -17.54
CA VAL A 102 6.52 -2.42 -18.98
C VAL A 102 5.24 -2.97 -19.61
N VAL A 103 4.59 -3.95 -18.99
CA VAL A 103 3.33 -4.52 -19.44
C VAL A 103 2.24 -3.45 -19.49
N GLY A 104 2.08 -2.66 -18.42
CA GLY A 104 1.07 -1.60 -18.35
C GLY A 104 1.29 -0.50 -19.39
N TYR A 105 2.55 -0.17 -19.69
CA TYR A 105 2.89 0.76 -20.76
C TYR A 105 2.57 0.21 -22.15
N ALA A 106 2.96 -1.04 -22.40
CA ALA A 106 2.75 -1.72 -23.69
C ALA A 106 1.27 -2.05 -23.96
N ALA A 107 0.51 -2.33 -22.89
CA ALA A 107 -0.92 -2.63 -22.98
C ALA A 107 -1.80 -1.38 -23.16
N HIS A 108 -1.22 -0.18 -22.98
CA HIS A 108 -1.97 1.07 -23.09
C HIS A 108 -2.54 1.26 -24.50
N GLY A 109 -3.87 1.42 -24.57
CA GLY A 109 -4.57 1.58 -25.86
C GLY A 109 -4.84 0.28 -26.65
N LEU A 110 -4.44 -0.90 -26.11
CA LEU A 110 -4.80 -2.18 -26.71
C LEU A 110 -6.30 -2.47 -26.48
N GLY A 111 -7.05 -2.56 -27.55
CA GLY A 111 -8.47 -2.94 -27.53
C GLY A 111 -9.48 -1.80 -27.41
N ALA A 112 -9.12 -0.63 -26.89
CA ALA A 112 -9.96 0.54 -26.83
C ALA A 112 -9.10 1.83 -26.84
N PRO A 113 -9.59 2.96 -27.42
CA PRO A 113 -8.86 4.21 -27.34
C PRO A 113 -8.74 4.64 -25.87
N ALA A 114 -7.49 4.79 -25.40
CA ALA A 114 -7.22 5.29 -24.06
C ALA A 114 -7.16 6.82 -24.09
N LEU A 115 -7.90 7.47 -23.20
CA LEU A 115 -8.03 8.93 -23.14
C LEU A 115 -6.99 9.59 -22.23
N GLY A 116 -6.34 8.80 -21.38
CA GLY A 116 -5.33 9.28 -20.43
C GLY A 116 -3.90 8.88 -20.80
N PRO A 117 -2.94 9.21 -19.96
CA PRO A 117 -1.52 8.98 -20.24
C PRO A 117 -1.09 7.53 -20.06
N ALA A 118 -0.25 7.04 -20.98
CA ALA A 118 0.34 5.70 -20.90
C ALA A 118 1.17 5.47 -19.61
N LEU A 119 1.79 6.53 -19.08
CA LEU A 119 2.55 6.45 -17.83
C LEU A 119 1.67 6.19 -16.61
N ALA A 120 0.42 6.67 -16.60
CA ALA A 120 -0.53 6.34 -15.53
C ALA A 120 -0.92 4.87 -15.57
N SER A 121 -1.13 4.30 -16.78
CA SER A 121 -1.33 2.86 -16.94
C SER A 121 -0.12 2.07 -16.43
N ALA A 122 1.08 2.42 -16.88
CA ALA A 122 2.32 1.78 -16.46
C ALA A 122 2.51 1.78 -14.94
N ALA A 123 2.38 2.95 -14.32
CA ALA A 123 2.49 3.09 -12.86
C ALA A 123 1.38 2.33 -12.12
N GLY A 124 0.14 2.39 -12.62
CA GLY A 124 -0.99 1.68 -12.03
C GLY A 124 -0.79 0.16 -12.02
N PHE A 125 -0.38 -0.43 -13.13
CA PHE A 125 -0.06 -1.86 -13.21
C PHE A 125 1.10 -2.24 -12.30
N ALA A 126 2.16 -1.42 -12.24
CA ALA A 126 3.30 -1.67 -11.38
C ALA A 126 2.91 -1.65 -9.89
N VAL A 127 2.18 -0.61 -9.45
CA VAL A 127 1.69 -0.49 -8.07
C VAL A 127 0.74 -1.63 -7.73
N ALA A 128 -0.17 -2.01 -8.65
CA ALA A 128 -1.08 -3.14 -8.45
C ALA A 128 -0.32 -4.46 -8.26
N ALA A 129 0.69 -4.73 -9.08
CA ALA A 129 1.49 -5.94 -8.98
C ALA A 129 2.24 -6.04 -7.65
N VAL A 130 2.88 -4.94 -7.22
CA VAL A 130 3.56 -4.85 -5.92
C VAL A 130 2.55 -4.98 -4.76
N ALA A 131 1.39 -4.34 -4.86
CA ALA A 131 0.33 -4.41 -3.86
C ALA A 131 -0.24 -5.82 -3.71
N LEU A 132 -0.41 -6.56 -4.82
CA LEU A 132 -0.84 -7.96 -4.80
C LEU A 132 0.18 -8.85 -4.08
N THR A 133 1.48 -8.64 -4.27
CA THR A 133 2.48 -9.39 -3.50
C THR A 133 2.35 -9.15 -2.00
N ALA A 134 2.06 -7.90 -1.59
CA ALA A 134 1.84 -7.55 -0.19
C ALA A 134 0.60 -8.20 0.40
N THR A 135 -0.52 -8.20 -0.33
CA THR A 135 -1.78 -8.80 0.14
C THR A 135 -1.71 -10.32 0.20
N MET A 136 -1.07 -10.97 -0.78
CA MET A 136 -0.98 -12.43 -0.84
C MET A 136 0.05 -13.02 0.13
N THR A 137 1.15 -12.32 0.39
CA THR A 137 2.23 -12.79 1.26
C THR A 137 2.19 -12.19 2.65
N GLY A 138 1.39 -11.13 2.86
CA GLY A 138 1.26 -10.44 4.13
C GLY A 138 0.59 -11.31 5.19
N ARG A 139 1.21 -11.41 6.37
CA ARG A 139 0.64 -12.04 7.56
C ARG A 139 0.22 -11.01 8.61
N ASP A 140 0.68 -9.80 8.44
CA ASP A 140 0.42 -8.67 9.30
C ASP A 140 -0.74 -7.84 8.74
N VAL A 141 -1.64 -7.42 9.61
CA VAL A 141 -2.79 -6.55 9.28
C VAL A 141 -2.32 -5.27 8.57
N VAL A 142 -1.23 -4.67 9.06
CA VAL A 142 -0.70 -3.43 8.48
C VAL A 142 -0.23 -3.66 7.04
N ARG A 143 0.44 -4.78 6.76
CA ARG A 143 0.96 -5.09 5.44
C ARG A 143 -0.15 -5.40 4.43
N VAL A 144 -1.12 -6.23 4.84
CA VAL A 144 -2.29 -6.52 4.00
C VAL A 144 -3.06 -5.23 3.73
N GLY A 145 -3.26 -4.42 4.74
CA GLY A 145 -3.95 -3.15 4.62
C GLY A 145 -3.22 -2.14 3.73
N LEU A 146 -1.89 -2.08 3.83
CA LEU A 146 -1.08 -1.27 2.94
C LEU A 146 -1.22 -1.74 1.48
N GLY A 147 -1.22 -3.05 1.25
CA GLY A 147 -1.51 -3.62 -0.06
C GLY A 147 -2.88 -3.21 -0.59
N CYS A 148 -3.92 -3.22 0.27
CA CYS A 148 -5.25 -2.74 -0.12
C CYS A 148 -5.27 -1.25 -0.48
N LEU A 149 -4.57 -0.39 0.29
CA LEU A 149 -4.44 1.04 -0.02
C LEU A 149 -3.77 1.26 -1.37
N LEU A 150 -2.66 0.55 -1.62
CA LEU A 150 -1.95 0.62 -2.89
C LEU A 150 -2.79 0.09 -4.06
N LEU A 151 -3.62 -0.95 -3.86
CA LEU A 151 -4.55 -1.45 -4.88
C LEU A 151 -5.61 -0.43 -5.26
N VAL A 152 -6.16 0.30 -4.29
CA VAL A 152 -7.12 1.38 -4.54
C VAL A 152 -6.45 2.49 -5.36
N ASP A 153 -5.26 2.94 -4.98
CA ASP A 153 -4.52 3.96 -5.72
C ASP A 153 -4.13 3.49 -7.13
N ALA A 154 -3.70 2.24 -7.27
CA ALA A 154 -3.42 1.62 -8.57
C ALA A 154 -4.67 1.59 -9.48
N GLY A 155 -5.83 1.26 -8.91
CA GLY A 155 -7.10 1.30 -9.63
C GLY A 155 -7.45 2.71 -10.14
N LEU A 156 -7.18 3.73 -9.33
CA LEU A 156 -7.36 5.13 -9.74
C LEU A 156 -6.41 5.53 -10.89
N LEU A 157 -5.15 5.09 -10.85
CA LEU A 157 -4.19 5.33 -11.92
C LEU A 157 -4.63 4.66 -13.23
N VAL A 158 -5.03 3.38 -13.16
CA VAL A 158 -5.53 2.65 -14.35
C VAL A 158 -6.81 3.30 -14.89
N ARG A 159 -7.73 3.69 -14.01
CA ARG A 159 -8.95 4.41 -14.41
C ARG A 159 -8.61 5.73 -15.11
N THR A 160 -7.64 6.49 -14.58
CA THR A 160 -7.17 7.73 -15.18
C THR A 160 -6.54 7.49 -16.56
N ALA A 161 -5.79 6.40 -16.71
CA ALA A 161 -5.19 6.03 -17.99
C ALA A 161 -6.22 5.67 -19.06
N LEU A 162 -7.32 5.03 -18.67
CA LEU A 162 -8.37 4.58 -19.62
C LEU A 162 -9.40 5.68 -19.91
N GLY A 163 -9.87 6.35 -18.87
CA GLY A 163 -11.00 7.30 -18.96
C GLY A 163 -10.60 8.78 -18.94
N GLY A 164 -9.29 9.09 -18.89
CA GLY A 164 -8.79 10.45 -18.73
C GLY A 164 -8.88 10.95 -17.29
N THR A 165 -8.67 12.25 -17.10
CA THR A 165 -8.66 12.87 -15.76
C THR A 165 -10.01 12.73 -15.07
N PRO A 166 -10.05 12.23 -13.83
CA PRO A 166 -11.28 12.14 -13.04
C PRO A 166 -11.79 13.54 -12.70
N GLY A 167 -13.11 13.69 -12.63
CA GLY A 167 -13.75 14.93 -12.19
C GLY A 167 -13.51 15.21 -10.71
N ASP A 168 -13.72 16.46 -10.27
CA ASP A 168 -13.47 16.90 -8.89
C ASP A 168 -14.24 16.05 -7.86
N PHE A 169 -15.49 15.72 -8.14
CA PHE A 169 -16.32 14.89 -7.27
C PHE A 169 -15.79 13.45 -7.15
N GLU A 170 -15.32 12.88 -8.24
CA GLU A 170 -14.71 11.55 -8.26
C GLU A 170 -13.39 11.54 -7.48
N GLN A 171 -12.60 12.60 -7.59
CA GLN A 171 -11.36 12.77 -6.82
C GLN A 171 -11.63 12.93 -5.33
N LEU A 172 -12.70 13.64 -4.96
CA LEU A 172 -13.10 13.77 -3.57
C LEU A 172 -13.50 12.41 -2.98
N ILE A 173 -14.34 11.64 -3.68
CA ILE A 173 -14.77 10.31 -3.24
C ILE A 173 -13.57 9.38 -3.10
N SER A 174 -12.68 9.34 -4.08
CA SER A 174 -11.51 8.48 -4.03
C SER A 174 -10.55 8.85 -2.91
N SER A 175 -10.31 10.14 -2.66
CA SER A 175 -9.52 10.61 -1.53
C SER A 175 -10.18 10.27 -0.19
N ALA A 176 -11.49 10.46 -0.07
CA ALA A 176 -12.23 10.07 1.12
C ALA A 176 -12.14 8.54 1.37
N THR A 177 -12.25 7.74 0.33
CA THR A 177 -12.10 6.27 0.42
C THR A 177 -10.72 5.87 0.93
N LEU A 178 -9.65 6.49 0.44
CA LEU A 178 -8.28 6.26 0.92
C LEU A 178 -8.13 6.63 2.41
N VAL A 179 -8.68 7.76 2.83
CA VAL A 179 -8.63 8.21 4.24
C VAL A 179 -9.43 7.26 5.14
N VAL A 180 -10.64 6.88 4.75
CA VAL A 180 -11.46 5.92 5.51
C VAL A 180 -10.75 4.57 5.62
N LEU A 181 -10.19 4.08 4.51
CA LEU A 181 -9.43 2.82 4.52
C LEU A 181 -8.19 2.91 5.42
N ALA A 182 -7.44 4.01 5.36
CA ALA A 182 -6.29 4.23 6.25
C ALA A 182 -6.72 4.30 7.73
N GLY A 183 -7.84 4.97 8.01
CA GLY A 183 -8.41 5.05 9.36
C GLY A 183 -8.87 3.70 9.90
N THR A 184 -9.54 2.89 9.09
CA THR A 184 -9.94 1.52 9.48
C THR A 184 -8.73 0.63 9.75
N LEU A 185 -7.69 0.73 8.92
CA LEU A 185 -6.44 0.00 9.13
C LEU A 185 -5.72 0.45 10.40
N ALA A 186 -5.69 1.75 10.66
CA ALA A 186 -5.14 2.29 11.88
C ALA A 186 -5.89 1.77 13.12
N ALA A 187 -7.22 1.76 13.07
CA ALA A 187 -8.04 1.23 14.16
C ALA A 187 -7.83 -0.29 14.37
N LEU A 188 -7.76 -1.07 13.29
CA LEU A 188 -7.47 -2.51 13.36
C LEU A 188 -6.07 -2.79 13.92
N ALA A 189 -5.07 -2.02 13.50
CA ALA A 189 -3.71 -2.16 14.02
C ALA A 189 -3.62 -1.76 15.50
N ALA A 190 -4.37 -0.76 15.94
CA ALA A 190 -4.45 -0.35 17.34
C ALA A 190 -5.14 -1.43 18.20
N SER A 191 -6.27 -1.99 17.75
CA SER A 191 -6.98 -3.06 18.45
C SER A 191 -6.14 -4.33 18.57
N ALA A 192 -5.47 -4.74 17.48
CA ALA A 192 -4.59 -5.90 17.48
C ALA A 192 -3.42 -5.77 18.48
N ARG A 193 -2.95 -4.54 18.72
CA ARG A 193 -1.95 -4.26 19.76
C ARG A 193 -2.52 -4.30 21.17
N ALA A 194 -3.71 -3.75 21.38
CA ALA A 194 -4.39 -3.76 22.68
C ALA A 194 -4.62 -5.19 23.17
N ASP A 195 -4.94 -6.11 22.26
CA ASP A 195 -5.14 -7.53 22.56
C ASP A 195 -3.82 -8.31 22.75
N GLY A 196 -2.67 -7.64 22.78
CA GLY A 196 -1.35 -8.26 22.94
C GLY A 196 -0.96 -9.18 21.78
N SER A 197 -1.67 -9.10 20.66
CA SER A 197 -1.45 -9.97 19.49
C SER A 197 -0.26 -9.55 18.63
N GLY A 198 0.40 -8.46 18.96
CA GLY A 198 1.57 -7.98 18.22
C GLY A 198 1.30 -7.62 16.76
N GLY A 199 0.04 -7.42 16.36
CA GLY A 199 -0.32 -7.15 14.97
C GLY A 199 -0.48 -8.39 14.08
N PHE A 200 -0.22 -9.60 14.60
CA PHE A 200 -0.30 -10.87 13.87
C PHE A 200 -1.66 -11.56 14.01
N ALA A 201 -2.75 -10.82 13.82
CA ALA A 201 -4.12 -11.33 14.00
C ALA A 201 -4.47 -12.53 13.09
N PHE A 202 -3.70 -12.78 12.04
CA PHE A 202 -3.94 -13.87 11.09
C PHE A 202 -2.95 -15.05 11.19
N SER A 203 -2.14 -15.16 12.25
CA SER A 203 -1.27 -16.32 12.37
C SER A 203 -2.08 -17.55 12.79
N LEU A 204 -2.18 -18.51 11.88
CA LEU A 204 -2.74 -19.86 12.14
C LEU A 204 -2.03 -20.60 13.28
N ASP A 205 -0.84 -20.17 13.66
CA ASP A 205 -0.07 -20.71 14.79
C ASP A 205 -0.73 -20.45 16.15
N ARG A 206 -1.54 -19.40 16.27
CA ARG A 206 -2.28 -19.16 17.52
C ARG A 206 -3.44 -20.15 17.69
N ALA A 207 -4.11 -20.52 16.60
CA ALA A 207 -5.15 -21.54 16.64
C ALA A 207 -4.58 -22.93 17.00
N ARG A 208 -3.30 -23.19 16.70
CA ARG A 208 -2.57 -24.41 17.11
C ARG A 208 -2.19 -24.37 18.58
N ARG A 209 -1.68 -23.26 19.10
CA ARG A 209 -1.29 -23.15 20.52
C ARG A 209 -2.48 -23.21 21.49
N HIS A 210 -3.66 -22.75 21.06
CA HIS A 210 -4.89 -22.93 21.84
C HIS A 210 -5.50 -24.34 21.72
N ARG A 211 -5.01 -25.17 20.78
CA ARG A 211 -5.44 -26.57 20.62
C ARG A 211 -4.50 -27.59 21.26
N GLU A 212 -3.34 -27.18 21.76
CA GLU A 212 -2.56 -27.99 22.70
C GLU A 212 -2.94 -27.56 24.12
N PRO A 213 -4.00 -28.17 24.71
CA PRO A 213 -4.22 -28.03 26.13
C PRO A 213 -3.04 -28.76 26.78
N ASP A 214 -2.32 -28.02 27.62
CA ASP A 214 -1.31 -28.47 28.57
C ASP A 214 -1.08 -29.98 28.53
N ALA A 215 -0.14 -30.44 27.72
CA ALA A 215 0.48 -31.72 27.92
C ALA A 215 1.21 -31.60 29.26
N HIS A 216 0.50 -31.91 30.33
CA HIS A 216 1.01 -32.01 31.67
C HIS A 216 2.23 -32.94 31.65
N PRO A 217 3.39 -32.50 32.14
CA PRO A 217 4.54 -33.42 32.32
C PRO A 217 4.23 -34.31 33.52
N LEU A 218 3.42 -35.31 33.36
CA LEU A 218 3.18 -36.37 34.35
C LEU A 218 3.80 -37.67 33.88
N ASP A 219 5.06 -37.68 33.47
CA ASP A 219 5.85 -38.91 33.40
C ASP A 219 7.34 -38.62 33.59
N ALA A 220 7.68 -38.21 34.79
CA ALA A 220 9.03 -38.33 35.34
C ALA A 220 8.93 -38.92 36.74
N ARG A 221 8.72 -40.24 36.81
CA ARG A 221 9.10 -41.08 37.94
C ARG A 221 9.78 -42.35 37.45
#